data_813975e7f00e1e5e1224469f8bdcdfbf
#
_entry.id   813975e7f00e1e5e1224469f8bdcdfbf
#
_cell.length_a   1.000
_cell.length_b   1.000
_cell.length_c   1.000
_cell.angle_alpha   90.00
_cell.angle_beta   90.00
_cell.angle_gamma   90.00
#
_symmetry.space_group_name_H-M   'P 1'
#
loop_
_entity.id
_entity.type
_entity.pdbx_description
1 polymer ?
#
loop_
_entity_poly.entity_id
_entity_poly.type
_entity_poly.pdbx_seq_one_letter_code
_entity_poly.pdbx_strand_id
1 'polypeptide(L)'
;MKPDHQAALAPAVKVWDPFVRLFHWSLVSCVLLNQFILEAGATAHEWTGYLASALVLARVLWGFVGSRHARFADFFPTPGRLYRHFKALSQGQHPQYAGHNPLGALMMLALMAFVLGLGLTGWIQTTDAYFGEEWLMELHEWLANGLLIAAGLHGVAAIVMGRLERVNLVKAMVTGVKQPY
;
A
#
# COMPACT_ATOMS: atom_id res chain seq x y z
N MET A 1 -20.26 3.63 46.06
CA MET A 1 -18.94 3.25 45.52
C MET A 1 -19.15 2.62 44.15
N LYS A 2 -19.04 3.39 43.07
CA LYS A 2 -19.16 2.86 41.70
C LYS A 2 -17.82 2.22 41.32
N PRO A 3 -17.78 1.00 40.78
CA PRO A 3 -16.55 0.46 40.27
C PRO A 3 -16.17 1.26 39.00
N ASP A 4 -14.99 1.91 39.05
CA ASP A 4 -14.34 2.48 37.87
C ASP A 4 -14.02 1.36 36.90
N HIS A 5 -14.89 1.15 35.89
CA HIS A 5 -14.54 0.42 34.71
C HIS A 5 -13.65 1.34 33.84
N GLN A 6 -12.41 1.54 34.26
CA GLN A 6 -11.37 1.88 33.27
C GLN A 6 -11.26 0.68 32.35
N ALA A 7 -11.95 0.76 31.19
CA ALA A 7 -11.73 -0.17 30.10
C ALA A 7 -10.23 -0.12 29.79
N ALA A 8 -9.51 -1.18 30.14
CA ALA A 8 -8.09 -1.30 29.85
C ALA A 8 -7.91 -1.15 28.35
N LEU A 9 -7.31 -0.05 27.92
CA LEU A 9 -6.98 0.20 26.52
C LEU A 9 -6.17 -1.01 26.04
N ALA A 10 -6.57 -1.59 24.91
CA ALA A 10 -5.84 -2.70 24.34
C ALA A 10 -4.35 -2.31 24.15
N PRO A 11 -3.41 -3.20 24.44
CA PRO A 11 -1.99 -2.85 24.44
C PRO A 11 -1.54 -2.38 23.05
N ALA A 12 -0.66 -1.37 23.06
CA ALA A 12 -0.01 -0.89 21.85
C ALA A 12 0.79 -2.02 21.17
N VAL A 13 0.58 -2.27 19.89
CA VAL A 13 1.25 -3.33 19.14
C VAL A 13 2.19 -2.72 18.10
N LYS A 14 3.48 -3.09 18.14
CA LYS A 14 4.43 -2.73 17.09
C LYS A 14 4.14 -3.58 15.85
N VAL A 15 3.68 -2.94 14.79
CA VAL A 15 3.24 -3.60 13.55
C VAL A 15 4.21 -3.36 12.41
N TRP A 16 4.58 -2.10 12.18
CA TRP A 16 5.40 -1.72 11.04
C TRP A 16 6.85 -1.50 11.44
N ASP A 17 7.74 -2.28 10.84
CA ASP A 17 9.17 -2.08 11.02
C ASP A 17 9.69 -0.84 10.28
N PRO A 18 10.90 -0.34 10.58
CA PRO A 18 11.44 0.86 9.95
C PRO A 18 11.56 0.74 8.42
N PHE A 19 11.88 -0.45 7.89
CA PHE A 19 11.99 -0.67 6.45
C PHE A 19 10.65 -0.46 5.75
N VAL A 20 9.56 -1.08 6.25
CA VAL A 20 8.21 -0.93 5.67
C VAL A 20 7.75 0.52 5.69
N ARG A 21 8.06 1.26 6.76
CA ARG A 21 7.71 2.68 6.90
C ARG A 21 8.49 3.56 5.92
N LEU A 22 9.80 3.36 5.83
CA LEU A 22 10.65 4.08 4.90
C LEU A 22 10.23 3.80 3.45
N PHE A 23 10.07 2.53 3.09
CA PHE A 23 9.54 2.10 1.80
C PHE A 23 8.23 2.82 1.46
N HIS A 24 7.26 2.79 2.37
CA HIS A 24 5.93 3.37 2.13
C HIS A 24 6.03 4.87 1.82
N TRP A 25 6.69 5.65 2.67
CA TRP A 25 6.75 7.10 2.47
C TRP A 25 7.62 7.50 1.29
N SER A 26 8.71 6.78 1.02
CA SER A 26 9.52 6.99 -0.19
C SER A 26 8.72 6.70 -1.46
N LEU A 27 7.94 5.58 -1.45
CA LEU A 27 7.08 5.24 -2.59
C LEU A 27 5.98 6.28 -2.82
N VAL A 28 5.31 6.74 -1.76
CA VAL A 28 4.31 7.81 -1.83
C VAL A 28 4.93 9.07 -2.44
N SER A 29 6.14 9.45 -2.01
CA SER A 29 6.85 10.61 -2.56
C SER A 29 7.16 10.43 -4.05
N CYS A 30 7.67 9.28 -4.47
CA CYS A 30 7.93 9.00 -5.89
C CYS A 30 6.65 9.09 -6.73
N VAL A 31 5.55 8.50 -6.26
CA VAL A 31 4.26 8.53 -6.97
C VAL A 31 3.74 9.97 -7.09
N LEU A 32 3.74 10.75 -6.01
CA LEU A 32 3.27 12.13 -6.05
C LEU A 32 4.17 13.03 -6.93
N LEU A 33 5.48 12.85 -6.89
CA LEU A 33 6.41 13.57 -7.76
C LEU A 33 6.12 13.28 -9.23
N ASN A 34 6.03 12.01 -9.61
CA ASN A 34 5.79 11.61 -11.01
C ASN A 34 4.41 12.04 -11.50
N GLN A 35 3.39 12.03 -10.63
CA GLN A 35 2.03 12.31 -11.02
C GLN A 35 1.74 13.81 -11.14
N PHE A 36 2.36 14.66 -10.32
CA PHE A 36 1.95 16.06 -10.17
C PHE A 36 3.06 17.09 -10.40
N ILE A 37 4.32 16.68 -10.38
CA ILE A 37 5.44 17.62 -10.37
C ILE A 37 6.37 17.42 -11.56
N LEU A 38 6.72 16.18 -11.89
CA LEU A 38 7.69 15.87 -12.94
C LEU A 38 6.98 15.74 -14.28
N GLU A 39 7.59 16.34 -15.30
CA GLU A 39 7.09 16.26 -16.68
C GLU A 39 7.26 14.84 -17.22
N ALA A 40 6.20 14.31 -17.87
CA ALA A 40 6.19 12.97 -18.45
C ALA A 40 7.28 12.88 -19.55
N GLY A 41 8.04 11.78 -19.55
CA GLY A 41 9.16 11.58 -20.48
C GLY A 41 10.43 12.33 -20.14
N ALA A 42 10.43 13.19 -19.09
CA ALA A 42 11.66 13.81 -18.62
C ALA A 42 12.55 12.80 -17.87
N THR A 43 13.86 12.98 -17.95
CA THR A 43 14.86 12.13 -17.26
C THR A 43 14.56 11.98 -15.75
N ALA A 44 14.08 13.04 -15.10
CA ALA A 44 13.73 13.00 -13.68
C ALA A 44 12.50 12.11 -13.42
N HIS A 45 11.51 12.10 -14.32
CA HIS A 45 10.35 11.21 -14.26
C HIS A 45 10.79 9.74 -14.39
N GLU A 46 11.63 9.42 -15.36
CA GLU A 46 12.15 8.07 -15.59
C GLU A 46 12.90 7.54 -14.36
N TRP A 47 13.89 8.29 -13.85
CA TRP A 47 14.67 7.88 -12.68
C TRP A 47 13.84 7.73 -11.41
N THR A 48 12.84 8.59 -11.22
CA THR A 48 11.91 8.47 -10.09
C THR A 48 11.02 7.24 -10.24
N GLY A 49 10.61 6.90 -11.47
CA GLY A 49 9.88 5.66 -11.79
C GLY A 49 10.73 4.41 -11.54
N TYR A 50 12.01 4.41 -11.93
CA TYR A 50 12.94 3.31 -11.65
C TYR A 50 13.18 3.15 -10.14
N LEU A 51 13.32 4.25 -9.40
CA LEU A 51 13.43 4.22 -7.96
C LEU A 51 12.18 3.61 -7.31
N ALA A 52 10.98 4.03 -7.74
CA ALA A 52 9.72 3.47 -7.25
C ALA A 52 9.65 1.95 -7.50
N SER A 53 10.05 1.50 -8.69
CA SER A 53 10.08 0.07 -9.04
C SER A 53 11.11 -0.71 -8.20
N ALA A 54 12.29 -0.15 -7.99
CA ALA A 54 13.32 -0.75 -7.14
C ALA A 54 12.86 -0.87 -5.67
N LEU A 55 12.17 0.16 -5.15
CA LEU A 55 11.56 0.13 -3.82
C LEU A 55 10.52 -1.00 -3.71
N VAL A 56 9.66 -1.17 -4.73
CA VAL A 56 8.68 -2.26 -4.74
C VAL A 56 9.35 -3.62 -4.80
N LEU A 57 10.39 -3.82 -5.63
CA LEU A 57 11.15 -5.06 -5.66
C LEU A 57 11.81 -5.36 -4.31
N ALA A 58 12.41 -4.37 -3.67
CA ALA A 58 12.96 -4.51 -2.32
C ALA A 58 11.86 -4.88 -1.31
N ARG A 59 10.65 -4.32 -1.42
CA ARG A 59 9.50 -4.68 -0.58
C ARG A 59 9.01 -6.09 -0.82
N VAL A 60 9.03 -6.56 -2.07
CA VAL A 60 8.72 -7.97 -2.40
C VAL A 60 9.70 -8.90 -1.69
N LEU A 61 11.01 -8.66 -1.81
CA LEU A 61 12.03 -9.43 -1.11
C LEU A 61 11.83 -9.40 0.41
N TRP A 62 11.57 -8.22 0.97
CA TRP A 62 11.25 -8.07 2.40
C TRP A 62 9.99 -8.81 2.83
N GLY A 63 9.06 -9.02 1.90
CA GLY A 63 7.85 -9.83 2.10
C GLY A 63 8.12 -11.31 2.36
N PHE A 64 9.30 -11.82 2.05
CA PHE A 64 9.72 -13.19 2.34
C PHE A 64 10.60 -13.29 3.60
N VAL A 65 11.51 -12.33 3.81
CA VAL A 65 12.54 -12.44 4.86
C VAL A 65 12.36 -11.44 6.02
N GLY A 66 11.47 -10.46 5.88
CA GLY A 66 11.29 -9.36 6.81
C GLY A 66 10.62 -9.72 8.14
N SER A 67 10.19 -8.70 8.87
CA SER A 67 9.50 -8.86 10.16
C SER A 67 8.17 -9.60 10.01
N ARG A 68 7.65 -10.18 11.11
CA ARG A 68 6.44 -11.02 11.12
C ARG A 68 5.29 -10.41 10.32
N HIS A 69 4.89 -9.16 10.61
CA HIS A 69 3.75 -8.49 9.97
C HIS A 69 4.08 -7.92 8.57
N ALA A 70 5.35 -7.93 8.16
CA ALA A 70 5.78 -7.57 6.81
C ALA A 70 5.74 -8.75 5.85
N ARG A 71 5.76 -10.00 6.36
CA ARG A 71 5.81 -11.21 5.52
C ARG A 71 4.46 -11.52 4.88
N PHE A 72 4.50 -11.89 3.60
CA PHE A 72 3.31 -12.32 2.86
C PHE A 72 2.58 -13.49 3.53
N ALA A 73 3.30 -14.43 4.14
CA ALA A 73 2.72 -15.56 4.86
C ALA A 73 1.73 -15.15 5.98
N ASP A 74 1.96 -13.98 6.60
CA ASP A 74 1.10 -13.46 7.68
C ASP A 74 -0.24 -12.93 7.16
N PHE A 75 -0.25 -12.26 6.01
CA PHE A 75 -1.42 -11.51 5.56
C PHE A 75 -1.91 -11.84 4.13
N PHE A 76 -1.32 -12.79 3.41
CA PHE A 76 -1.70 -13.07 2.02
C PHE A 76 -3.22 -13.27 1.87
N PRO A 77 -3.88 -12.54 0.93
CA PRO A 77 -5.33 -12.49 0.84
C PRO A 77 -5.89 -13.70 0.09
N THR A 78 -5.86 -14.89 0.72
CA THR A 78 -6.46 -16.08 0.11
C THR A 78 -7.97 -15.91 -0.06
N PRO A 79 -8.61 -16.59 -1.06
CA PRO A 79 -10.07 -16.53 -1.27
C PRO A 79 -10.86 -16.82 0.02
N GLY A 80 -10.42 -17.79 0.83
CA GLY A 80 -11.07 -18.11 2.09
C GLY A 80 -10.94 -17.00 3.15
N ARG A 81 -9.80 -16.27 3.19
CA ARG A 81 -9.64 -15.12 4.09
C ARG A 81 -10.52 -13.95 3.64
N LEU A 82 -10.58 -13.68 2.34
CA LEU A 82 -11.45 -12.66 1.77
C LEU A 82 -12.92 -12.95 2.05
N TYR A 83 -13.38 -14.17 1.78
CA TYR A 83 -14.76 -14.58 2.03
C TYR A 83 -15.16 -14.41 3.51
N ARG A 84 -14.32 -14.88 4.45
CA ARG A 84 -14.60 -14.70 5.89
C ARG A 84 -14.64 -13.23 6.29
N HIS A 85 -13.76 -12.41 5.73
CA HIS A 85 -13.73 -10.99 6.02
C HIS A 85 -15.00 -10.29 5.51
N PHE A 86 -15.40 -10.54 4.26
CA PHE A 86 -16.65 -10.00 3.69
C PHE A 86 -17.88 -10.46 4.48
N LYS A 87 -17.94 -11.75 4.87
CA LYS A 87 -19.03 -12.28 5.68
C LYS A 87 -19.11 -11.58 7.04
N ALA A 88 -17.99 -11.34 7.69
CA ALA A 88 -17.97 -10.62 8.97
C ALA A 88 -18.46 -9.16 8.79
N LEU A 89 -18.00 -8.46 7.75
CA LEU A 89 -18.46 -7.09 7.46
C LEU A 89 -19.96 -7.04 7.17
N SER A 90 -20.51 -7.99 6.41
CA SER A 90 -21.96 -8.06 6.12
C SER A 90 -22.80 -8.32 7.37
N GLN A 91 -22.21 -8.86 8.43
CA GLN A 91 -22.83 -9.07 9.74
C GLN A 91 -22.59 -7.89 10.70
N GLY A 92 -22.04 -6.77 10.23
CA GLY A 92 -21.71 -5.62 11.06
C GLY A 92 -20.52 -5.84 12.01
N GLN A 93 -19.74 -6.92 11.79
CA GLN A 93 -18.57 -7.22 12.58
C GLN A 93 -17.34 -6.57 11.95
N HIS A 94 -16.47 -5.98 12.77
CA HIS A 94 -15.21 -5.37 12.34
C HIS A 94 -14.01 -6.11 12.96
N PRO A 95 -13.58 -7.25 12.37
CA PRO A 95 -12.45 -8.03 12.90
C PRO A 95 -11.18 -7.19 12.91
N GLN A 96 -10.52 -7.12 14.06
CA GLN A 96 -9.25 -6.42 14.20
C GLN A 96 -8.09 -7.32 13.77
N TYR A 97 -7.20 -6.77 12.94
CA TYR A 97 -5.99 -7.43 12.47
C TYR A 97 -4.76 -6.67 13.00
N ALA A 98 -3.75 -7.38 13.44
CA ALA A 98 -2.49 -6.74 13.84
C ALA A 98 -1.84 -6.02 12.66
N GLY A 99 -1.62 -6.72 11.55
CA GLY A 99 -1.11 -6.18 10.30
C GLY A 99 -2.21 -5.74 9.32
N HIS A 100 -2.09 -6.14 8.06
CA HIS A 100 -3.10 -5.87 7.03
C HIS A 100 -4.34 -6.76 7.22
N ASN A 101 -5.52 -6.16 7.09
CA ASN A 101 -6.73 -6.95 6.85
C ASN A 101 -6.71 -7.49 5.39
N PRO A 102 -7.53 -8.50 5.05
CA PRO A 102 -7.49 -9.13 3.73
C PRO A 102 -7.72 -8.18 2.55
N LEU A 103 -8.58 -7.15 2.70
CA LEU A 103 -8.81 -6.13 1.67
C LEU A 103 -7.61 -5.18 1.53
N GLY A 104 -7.04 -4.75 2.65
CA GLY A 104 -5.83 -3.94 2.67
C GLY A 104 -4.64 -4.66 2.05
N ALA A 105 -4.54 -5.99 2.28
CA ALA A 105 -3.53 -6.82 1.65
C ALA A 105 -3.70 -6.90 0.12
N LEU A 106 -4.94 -7.10 -0.36
CA LEU A 106 -5.25 -7.11 -1.78
C LEU A 106 -4.94 -5.75 -2.43
N MET A 107 -5.34 -4.66 -1.79
CA MET A 107 -5.05 -3.30 -2.24
C MET A 107 -3.55 -3.04 -2.33
N MET A 108 -2.77 -3.45 -1.31
CA MET A 108 -1.31 -3.32 -1.33
C MET A 108 -0.69 -4.07 -2.52
N LEU A 109 -1.11 -5.31 -2.79
CA LEU A 109 -0.62 -6.09 -3.93
C LEU A 109 -0.99 -5.42 -5.25
N ALA A 110 -2.21 -4.89 -5.38
CA ALA A 110 -2.65 -4.18 -6.58
C ALA A 110 -1.81 -2.90 -6.82
N LEU A 111 -1.58 -2.09 -5.78
CA LEU A 111 -0.74 -0.89 -5.89
C LEU A 111 0.71 -1.24 -6.30
N MET A 112 1.29 -2.29 -5.73
CA MET A 112 2.62 -2.77 -6.12
C MET A 112 2.65 -3.25 -7.57
N ALA A 113 1.60 -3.94 -8.04
CA ALA A 113 1.49 -4.38 -9.43
C ALA A 113 1.38 -3.19 -10.40
N PHE A 114 0.62 -2.15 -10.07
CA PHE A 114 0.56 -0.92 -10.86
C PHE A 114 1.94 -0.25 -10.98
N VAL A 115 2.67 -0.11 -9.87
CA VAL A 115 4.00 0.51 -9.90
C VAL A 115 4.98 -0.30 -10.74
N LEU A 116 4.98 -1.63 -10.63
CA LEU A 116 5.84 -2.48 -11.45
C LEU A 116 5.42 -2.45 -12.93
N GLY A 117 4.12 -2.42 -13.22
CA GLY A 117 3.60 -2.26 -14.58
C GLY A 117 4.04 -0.93 -15.21
N LEU A 118 3.98 0.16 -14.43
CA LEU A 118 4.47 1.49 -14.85
C LEU A 118 5.98 1.48 -15.08
N GLY A 119 6.75 0.89 -14.17
CA GLY A 119 8.20 0.76 -14.35
C GLY A 119 8.56 -0.04 -15.59
N LEU A 120 7.84 -1.13 -15.86
CA LEU A 120 8.05 -1.97 -17.04
C LEU A 120 7.67 -1.23 -18.33
N THR A 121 6.47 -0.66 -18.40
CA THR A 121 6.01 0.06 -19.60
C THR A 121 6.86 1.31 -19.85
N GLY A 122 7.22 2.05 -18.81
CA GLY A 122 8.11 3.19 -18.93
C GLY A 122 9.50 2.79 -19.45
N TRP A 123 10.08 1.69 -18.93
CA TRP A 123 11.36 1.19 -19.43
C TRP A 123 11.27 0.75 -20.89
N ILE A 124 10.21 0.01 -21.29
CA ILE A 124 10.07 -0.45 -22.68
C ILE A 124 9.98 0.74 -23.64
N GLN A 125 9.31 1.84 -23.27
CA GLN A 125 9.21 3.07 -24.07
C GLN A 125 10.57 3.73 -24.35
N THR A 126 11.60 3.48 -23.55
CA THR A 126 12.95 4.01 -23.78
C THR A 126 13.77 3.15 -24.75
N THR A 127 13.28 2.00 -25.19
CA THR A 127 13.99 1.11 -26.12
C THR A 127 13.72 1.50 -27.57
N ASP A 128 14.72 1.34 -28.45
CA ASP A 128 14.60 1.66 -29.88
C ASP A 128 13.43 0.95 -30.58
N ALA A 129 13.09 -0.26 -30.13
CA ALA A 129 12.02 -1.08 -30.70
C ALA A 129 10.60 -0.57 -30.44
N TYR A 130 10.42 0.20 -29.34
CA TYR A 130 9.11 0.65 -28.88
C TYR A 130 9.04 2.15 -28.64
N PHE A 131 10.07 2.88 -29.02
CA PHE A 131 10.11 4.32 -28.88
C PHE A 131 9.02 4.99 -29.72
N GLY A 132 8.14 5.75 -29.10
CA GLY A 132 7.04 6.44 -29.77
C GLY A 132 5.82 5.58 -30.12
N GLU A 133 5.77 4.31 -29.69
CA GLU A 133 4.61 3.43 -29.90
C GLU A 133 3.40 3.91 -29.08
N GLU A 134 2.36 4.37 -29.77
CA GLU A 134 1.18 5.02 -29.18
C GLU A 134 0.44 4.09 -28.19
N TRP A 135 0.22 2.83 -28.56
CA TRP A 135 -0.46 1.87 -27.71
C TRP A 135 0.25 1.66 -26.35
N LEU A 136 1.59 1.76 -26.33
CA LEU A 136 2.36 1.57 -25.11
C LEU A 136 2.32 2.84 -24.23
N MET A 137 2.28 4.01 -24.86
CA MET A 137 2.07 5.28 -24.16
C MET A 137 0.66 5.32 -23.53
N GLU A 138 -0.36 4.91 -24.26
CA GLU A 138 -1.73 4.79 -23.76
C GLU A 138 -1.81 3.79 -22.58
N LEU A 139 -1.19 2.62 -22.70
CA LEU A 139 -1.15 1.63 -21.63
C LEU A 139 -0.49 2.19 -20.36
N HIS A 140 0.63 2.91 -20.52
CA HIS A 140 1.31 3.54 -19.39
C HIS A 140 0.42 4.58 -18.72
N GLU A 141 -0.28 5.41 -19.47
CA GLU A 141 -1.24 6.40 -18.96
C GLU A 141 -2.42 5.74 -18.24
N TRP A 142 -2.98 4.67 -18.80
CA TRP A 142 -4.04 3.89 -18.15
C TRP A 142 -3.59 3.31 -16.81
N LEU A 143 -2.37 2.79 -16.74
CA LEU A 143 -1.79 2.28 -15.49
C LEU A 143 -1.56 3.42 -14.48
N ALA A 144 -1.11 4.60 -14.93
CA ALA A 144 -0.89 5.76 -14.07
C ALA A 144 -2.20 6.27 -13.46
N ASN A 145 -3.26 6.40 -14.29
CA ASN A 145 -4.59 6.78 -13.84
C ASN A 145 -5.18 5.72 -12.88
N GLY A 146 -5.00 4.44 -13.18
CA GLY A 146 -5.39 3.33 -12.31
C GLY A 146 -4.68 3.35 -10.97
N LEU A 147 -3.37 3.61 -10.95
CA LEU A 147 -2.59 3.77 -9.73
C LEU A 147 -3.11 4.94 -8.89
N LEU A 148 -3.39 6.10 -9.52
CA LEU A 148 -3.88 7.28 -8.82
C LEU A 148 -5.24 7.02 -8.14
N ILE A 149 -6.18 6.41 -8.88
CA ILE A 149 -7.48 6.01 -8.33
C ILE A 149 -7.31 5.03 -7.17
N ALA A 150 -6.51 3.98 -7.36
CA ALA A 150 -6.27 2.96 -6.33
C ALA A 150 -5.57 3.56 -5.09
N ALA A 151 -4.62 4.47 -5.27
CA ALA A 151 -3.95 5.17 -4.16
C ALA A 151 -4.92 6.10 -3.40
N GLY A 152 -5.80 6.80 -4.10
CA GLY A 152 -6.88 7.59 -3.49
C GLY A 152 -7.83 6.72 -2.65
N LEU A 153 -8.30 5.62 -3.22
CA LEU A 153 -9.13 4.64 -2.50
C LEU A 153 -8.41 4.05 -1.28
N HIS A 154 -7.10 3.74 -1.41
CA HIS A 154 -6.29 3.27 -0.30
C HIS A 154 -6.23 4.30 0.84
N GLY A 155 -5.99 5.57 0.54
CA GLY A 155 -5.96 6.64 1.54
C GLY A 155 -7.30 6.81 2.24
N VAL A 156 -8.41 6.84 1.49
CA VAL A 156 -9.77 6.89 2.05
C VAL A 156 -10.05 5.66 2.92
N ALA A 157 -9.74 4.47 2.44
CA ALA A 157 -9.92 3.23 3.19
C ALA A 157 -9.12 3.23 4.50
N ALA A 158 -7.88 3.73 4.50
CA ALA A 158 -7.07 3.85 5.71
C ALA A 158 -7.72 4.77 6.76
N ILE A 159 -8.32 5.88 6.34
CA ILE A 159 -9.03 6.81 7.24
C ILE A 159 -10.33 6.18 7.76
N VAL A 160 -11.14 5.61 6.88
CA VAL A 160 -12.45 5.02 7.23
C VAL A 160 -12.26 3.83 8.16
N MET A 161 -11.40 2.87 7.77
CA MET A 161 -11.12 1.70 8.60
C MET A 161 -10.46 2.08 9.93
N GLY A 162 -9.58 3.07 9.92
CA GLY A 162 -9.00 3.61 11.15
C GLY A 162 -10.05 4.10 12.13
N ARG A 163 -11.09 4.78 11.65
CA ARG A 163 -12.22 5.23 12.50
C ARG A 163 -13.08 4.07 13.00
N LEU A 164 -13.40 3.12 12.13
CA LEU A 164 -14.19 1.94 12.49
C LEU A 164 -13.48 1.03 13.50
N GLU A 165 -12.19 0.84 13.34
CA GLU A 165 -11.35 0.04 14.24
C GLU A 165 -10.89 0.82 15.49
N ARG A 166 -11.20 2.12 15.60
CA ARG A 166 -10.73 3.04 16.66
C ARG A 166 -9.20 3.06 16.78
N VAL A 167 -8.52 3.11 15.63
CA VAL A 167 -7.04 3.12 15.54
C VAL A 167 -6.63 4.13 14.48
N ASN A 168 -5.65 4.97 14.76
CA ASN A 168 -5.11 5.86 13.73
C ASN A 168 -4.09 5.12 12.84
N LEU A 169 -4.56 4.58 11.70
CA LEU A 169 -3.72 3.81 10.79
C LEU A 169 -2.64 4.66 10.11
N VAL A 170 -2.90 5.94 9.85
CA VAL A 170 -1.90 6.86 9.28
C VAL A 170 -0.79 7.11 10.31
N LYS A 171 -1.15 7.40 11.57
CA LYS A 171 -0.17 7.53 12.66
C LYS A 171 0.62 6.23 12.87
N ALA A 172 -0.03 5.08 12.77
CA ALA A 172 0.64 3.78 12.86
C ALA A 172 1.69 3.59 11.76
N MET A 173 1.44 4.09 10.53
CA MET A 173 2.42 4.04 9.45
C MET A 173 3.60 5.02 9.67
N VAL A 174 3.43 6.08 10.46
CA VAL A 174 4.52 6.98 10.84
C VAL A 174 5.32 6.43 12.04
N THR A 175 4.63 5.97 13.09
CA THR A 175 5.27 5.56 14.35
C THR A 175 5.71 4.09 14.38
N GLY A 176 5.09 3.25 13.55
CA GLY A 176 5.26 1.79 13.56
C GLY A 176 4.36 1.08 14.57
N VAL A 177 3.58 1.82 15.36
CA VAL A 177 2.80 1.28 16.48
C VAL A 177 1.31 1.52 16.27
N LYS A 178 0.53 0.46 16.36
CA LYS A 178 -0.92 0.49 16.32
C LYS A 178 -1.44 0.65 17.75
N GLN A 179 -2.09 1.77 18.02
CA GLN A 179 -2.67 2.11 19.32
C GLN A 179 -4.16 2.40 19.15
N PRO A 180 -5.05 1.74 19.91
CA PRO A 180 -6.44 2.15 20.06
C PRO A 180 -6.52 3.54 20.70
N TYR A 181 -7.55 4.34 20.37
CA TYR A 181 -7.88 5.61 21.02
C TYR A 181 -9.30 5.61 21.58
#